data_b20048cb9d3814a1a2c59ac76a3ef88e
#
_entry.id   b20048cb9d3814a1a2c59ac76a3ef88e
#
_cell.length_a   1.000
_cell.length_b   1.000
_cell.length_c   1.000
_cell.angle_alpha   90.00
_cell.angle_beta   90.00
_cell.angle_gamma   90.00
#
_symmetry.space_group_name_H-M   'P 1'
#
loop_
_entity.id
_entity.type
_entity.pdbx_description
1 polymer ?
#
loop_
_entity_poly.entity_id
_entity_poly.type
_entity_poly.pdbx_seq_one_letter_code
_entity_poly.pdbx_strand_id
1 'polypeptide(L)' 'LPTVVLEVTYTEPGLKGDTASSTALKPAEVETGARVMVPLFINTGEKIRIKTEDGTYVERVKE' A
#
# COMPACT_ATOMS: atom_id res chain seq x y z
N LEU A 1 2.92 12.29 14.42
CA LEU A 1 3.61 12.11 14.15
C LEU A 1 3.87 11.40 13.01
N PRO A 2 4.52 10.73 12.85
CA PRO A 2 5.13 10.45 11.67
C PRO A 2 4.38 9.57 10.75
N THR A 3 3.33 10.05 10.22
CA THR A 3 2.69 9.39 9.10
C THR A 3 2.56 10.40 7.99
N VAL A 4 2.62 9.91 6.76
CA VAL A 4 2.44 10.78 5.61
C VAL A 4 1.49 10.09 4.67
N VAL A 5 0.81 10.87 3.87
CA VAL A 5 -0.10 10.34 2.86
C VAL A 5 0.62 10.39 1.54
N LEU A 6 0.75 9.23 0.90
CA LEU A 6 1.47 9.14 -0.35
C LEU A 6 0.59 8.43 -1.37
N GLU A 7 0.75 8.80 -2.61
CA GLU A 7 -0.04 8.18 -3.65
C GLU A 7 0.68 6.95 -4.18
N VAL A 8 -0.06 5.89 -4.39
CA VAL A 8 0.50 4.67 -4.92
C VAL A 8 0.68 4.84 -6.41
N THR A 9 1.90 4.77 -6.88
CA THR A 9 2.18 4.94 -8.29
C THR A 9 2.21 3.61 -9.02
N TYR A 10 2.40 2.51 -8.30
CA TYR A 10 2.45 1.22 -8.95
C TYR A 10 2.15 0.14 -7.93
N THR A 11 1.34 -0.83 -8.28
CA THR A 11 1.14 -1.99 -7.45
C THR A 11 1.22 -3.21 -8.33
N GLU A 12 1.64 -4.31 -7.75
CA GLU A 12 1.56 -5.55 -8.46
C GLU A 12 0.16 -6.05 -8.46
N PRO A 13 -0.28 -6.71 -9.48
CA PRO A 13 -1.65 -7.22 -9.49
C PRO A 13 -1.80 -8.25 -8.40
N GLY A 14 -2.89 -8.22 -7.76
CA GLY A 14 -3.18 -9.22 -6.77
C GLY A 14 -3.21 -10.57 -7.42
N LEU A 15 -2.74 -11.56 -6.72
CA LEU A 15 -2.72 -12.87 -7.28
C LEU A 15 -3.99 -13.52 -7.04
N LYS A 16 -4.71 -13.93 -8.05
CA LYS A 16 -5.87 -14.60 -7.84
C LYS A 16 -5.59 -15.92 -7.41
N GLY A 17 -6.27 -16.53 -6.77
CA GLY A 17 -6.09 -17.86 -6.38
C GLY A 17 -5.45 -18.04 -5.10
N ASP A 18 -4.85 -17.09 -4.55
CA ASP A 18 -4.28 -17.32 -3.33
C ASP A 18 -4.73 -16.36 -2.40
N THR A 19 -5.93 -16.14 -2.35
CA THR A 19 -6.44 -15.20 -1.46
C THR A 19 -6.94 -15.78 -0.25
N ALA A 20 -6.50 -16.90 0.11
CA ALA A 20 -7.05 -17.52 1.27
C ALA A 20 -6.84 -16.71 2.49
N SER A 21 -5.83 -15.93 2.56
CA SER A 21 -5.55 -15.25 3.77
C SER A 21 -5.96 -13.83 3.70
N SER A 22 -6.65 -13.34 4.67
CA SER A 22 -7.04 -11.96 4.67
C SER A 22 -5.87 -11.06 5.00
N THR A 23 -4.76 -11.61 5.39
CA THR A 23 -3.62 -10.79 5.67
C THR A 23 -2.66 -10.75 4.51
N ALA A 24 -3.07 -11.20 3.35
CA ALA A 24 -2.18 -11.16 2.21
C ALA A 24 -1.87 -9.73 1.83
N LEU A 25 -0.63 -9.50 1.52
CA LEU A 25 -0.18 -8.18 1.14
C LEU A 25 0.54 -8.27 -0.19
N LYS A 26 0.66 -7.15 -0.85
CA LYS A 26 1.39 -7.10 -2.10
C LYS A 26 2.30 -5.89 -2.08
N PRO A 27 3.37 -5.89 -2.83
CA PRO A 27 4.27 -4.74 -2.85
C PRO A 27 3.68 -3.63 -3.70
N ALA A 28 3.89 -2.43 -3.28
CA ALA A 28 3.42 -1.25 -4.01
C ALA A 28 4.50 -0.20 -3.92
N GLU A 29 4.54 0.66 -4.91
CA GLU A 29 5.45 1.77 -4.88
C GLU A 29 4.65 3.04 -4.74
N VAL A 30 5.17 3.96 -3.97
CA VAL A 30 4.51 5.23 -3.75
C VAL A 30 5.29 6.33 -4.43
N GLU A 31 4.72 7.52 -4.43
CA GLU A 31 5.28 8.60 -5.23
C GLU A 31 6.69 8.96 -4.86
N THR A 32 7.13 8.62 -3.67
CA THR A 32 8.50 8.92 -3.32
C THR A 32 9.46 7.86 -3.84
N GLY A 33 8.96 6.82 -4.43
CA GLY A 33 9.82 5.74 -4.88
C GLY A 33 10.01 4.65 -3.86
N ALA A 34 9.45 4.81 -2.68
CA ALA A 34 9.60 3.79 -1.67
C ALA A 34 8.65 2.65 -1.95
N ARG A 35 9.01 1.47 -1.49
CA ARG A 35 8.17 0.31 -1.69
C ARG A 35 7.59 -0.10 -0.36
N VAL A 36 6.30 -0.31 -0.31
CA VAL A 36 5.63 -0.70 0.92
C VAL A 36 4.72 -1.86 0.61
N MET A 37 4.40 -2.63 1.63
CA MET A 37 3.48 -3.73 1.49
C MET A 37 2.10 -3.23 1.83
N VAL A 38 1.15 -3.45 0.94
CA VAL A 38 -0.20 -2.96 1.12
C VAL A 38 -1.18 -4.11 0.94
N PRO A 39 -2.38 -3.99 1.48
CA PRO A 39 -3.38 -5.02 1.27
C PRO A 39 -3.71 -5.18 -0.21
N LEU A 40 -4.25 -6.34 -0.56
CA LEU A 40 -4.49 -6.62 -1.95
C LEU A 40 -5.52 -5.70 -2.58
N PHE A 41 -6.35 -5.05 -1.79
CA PHE A 41 -7.37 -4.20 -2.37
C PHE A 41 -6.86 -2.82 -2.78
N ILE A 42 -5.60 -2.52 -2.51
CA ILE A 42 -5.06 -1.22 -2.86
C ILE A 42 -4.71 -1.22 -4.35
N ASN A 43 -5.11 -0.17 -5.05
CA ASN A 43 -4.83 -0.06 -6.47
C ASN A 43 -3.96 1.14 -6.74
N THR A 44 -3.35 1.12 -7.93
CA THR A 44 -2.55 2.26 -8.35
C THR A 44 -3.43 3.50 -8.41
N GLY A 45 -2.91 4.58 -7.92
CA GLY A 45 -3.65 5.83 -7.90
C GLY A 45 -4.34 6.12 -6.60
N GLU A 46 -4.37 5.17 -5.70
CA GLU A 46 -4.98 5.40 -4.41
C GLU A 46 -3.98 6.03 -3.47
N LYS A 47 -4.46 6.73 -2.50
CA LYS A 47 -3.58 7.35 -1.52
C LYS A 47 -3.64 6.53 -0.25
N ILE A 48 -2.50 6.35 0.36
CA ILE A 48 -2.43 5.57 1.57
C ILE A 48 -1.60 6.32 2.59
N ARG A 49 -1.84 6.04 3.84
CA ARG A 49 -1.08 6.63 4.92
C ARG A 49 0.00 5.66 5.35
N ILE A 50 1.20 6.16 5.45
CA ILE A 50 2.35 5.33 5.74
C ILE A 50 3.05 5.88 6.96
N LYS A 51 3.49 5.00 7.83
CA LYS A 51 4.24 5.40 8.97
C LYS A 51 5.66 5.66 8.53
N THR A 52 6.14 6.85 8.73
CA THR A 52 7.47 7.19 8.27
C THR A 52 8.53 6.52 9.09
N GLU A 53 8.18 6.08 10.28
CA GLU A 53 9.14 5.49 11.12
C GLU A 53 9.70 4.21 10.54
N ASP A 54 8.88 3.37 10.00
CA ASP A 54 9.38 2.16 9.41
C ASP A 54 8.78 1.91 8.03
N GLY A 55 8.09 2.84 7.48
CA GLY A 55 7.61 2.71 6.12
C GLY A 55 6.50 1.71 5.94
N THR A 56 5.66 1.52 6.93
CA THR A 56 4.63 0.52 6.82
C THR A 56 3.28 1.17 6.55
N TYR A 57 2.43 0.41 5.91
CA TYR A 57 1.09 0.88 5.58
C TYR A 57 0.25 0.98 6.84
N VAL A 58 -0.47 2.08 6.96
CA VAL A 58 -1.34 2.28 8.10
C VAL A 58 -2.79 2.14 7.67
N GLU A 59 -3.21 2.90 6.66
CA GLU A 59 -4.59 2.83 6.24
C GLU A 59 -4.72 3.47 4.87
N ARG A 60 -5.82 3.22 4.20
CA ARG A 60 -6.09 3.82 2.92
C ARG A 60 -6.78 5.15 3.14
N VAL A 61 -6.32 6.17 2.45
CA VAL A 61 -6.89 7.48 2.56
C VAL A 61 -7.82 7.69 1.39
N LYS A 62 -9.11 7.96 1.67
CA LYS A 62 -10.01 8.14 0.62
C LYS A 62 -10.20 9.60 0.39
N GLU A 63 -9.95 10.05 -0.75
CA GLU A 63 -10.05 11.46 -1.00
C GLU A 63 -11.27 11.86 -1.68
#